data_0d7de93fdf5028ac13d2bcc982100b91
#
_entry.id   0d7de93fdf5028ac13d2bcc982100b91
#
_cell.length_a   1.000
_cell.length_b   1.000
_cell.length_c   1.000
_cell.angle_alpha   90.00
_cell.angle_beta   90.00
_cell.angle_gamma   90.00
#
_symmetry.space_group_name_H-M   'P 1'
#
loop_
_entity.id
_entity.type
_entity.pdbx_description
1 polymer ?
#
loop_
_entity_poly.entity_id
_entity_poly.type
_entity_poly.pdbx_seq_one_letter_code
_entity_poly.pdbx_strand_id
1 'polypeptide(L)'
;PMILYVNAPYEADQWKDYLENKGFSNINTFTGDTKANERRDLIDNWVNNKFDLMIATSAFGVGVDKPDVRSVVHLYMPESPDTYYQELGRGGRDGLPCISVMCIAEDDVSRAFNHVSKVLTTDKFWGRWWSMYCNPNNQWQGGNIAIMTSTKPNYNKINYFEEGNDTDEKWNINVLLLLNRKKQIKITGLDLDAENRYIFTVKILNDVITQETSEAKAIFRKIRDEESKKSQKAFFTIKDAIDKSDRLCWSEMFFETYPLVSECCPGCNCHENMIITESNRFPLVVDVKGPEKKLTDEMVNFFANTNEALIITEENPSELIQKYKPNVVVSNSLENINESNIVGINYMNFQEFRALQVHDNGFYTSGLV
;
A
#
# COMPACT_ATOMS: atom_id res chain seq x y z
N PRO A 1 10.86 -11.46 1.72
CA PRO A 1 10.58 -10.06 2.08
C PRO A 1 9.09 -9.73 2.02
N MET A 2 8.63 -8.86 2.93
CA MET A 2 7.23 -8.47 3.06
C MET A 2 7.09 -6.94 3.09
N ILE A 3 6.04 -6.43 2.45
CA ILE A 3 5.64 -5.03 2.55
C ILE A 3 4.34 -4.98 3.36
N LEU A 4 4.32 -4.15 4.40
CA LEU A 4 3.15 -3.87 5.22
C LEU A 4 2.71 -2.42 4.96
N TYR A 5 1.61 -2.25 4.27
CA TYR A 5 1.08 -0.94 3.96
C TYR A 5 0.16 -0.41 5.07
N VAL A 6 0.40 0.83 5.45
CA VAL A 6 -0.38 1.59 6.45
C VAL A 6 -0.85 2.92 5.86
N ASN A 7 -1.88 3.51 6.45
CA ASN A 7 -2.51 4.70 5.91
C ASN A 7 -1.71 5.99 6.17
N ALA A 8 -1.08 6.12 7.33
CA ALA A 8 -0.42 7.35 7.76
C ALA A 8 1.01 7.11 8.30
N PRO A 9 1.91 8.10 8.20
CA PRO A 9 3.28 7.98 8.68
C PRO A 9 3.39 7.55 10.14
N TYR A 10 2.59 8.12 11.04
CA TYR A 10 2.60 7.78 12.46
C TYR A 10 2.20 6.32 12.73
N GLU A 11 1.35 5.73 11.89
CA GLU A 11 0.97 4.32 12.00
C GLU A 11 2.15 3.41 11.67
N ALA A 12 3.02 3.82 10.74
CA ALA A 12 4.22 3.04 10.41
C ALA A 12 5.15 2.89 11.62
N ASP A 13 5.35 3.97 12.37
CA ASP A 13 6.17 3.94 13.59
C ASP A 13 5.50 3.12 14.69
N GLN A 14 4.19 3.27 14.90
CA GLN A 14 3.44 2.47 15.88
C GLN A 14 3.49 0.97 15.58
N TRP A 15 3.33 0.58 14.32
CA TRP A 15 3.42 -0.82 13.91
C TRP A 15 4.83 -1.36 14.04
N LYS A 16 5.85 -0.55 13.74
CA LYS A 16 7.24 -0.93 13.96
C LYS A 16 7.49 -1.23 15.42
N ASP A 17 7.16 -0.28 16.31
CA ASP A 17 7.32 -0.46 17.75
C ASP A 17 6.56 -1.69 18.28
N TYR A 18 5.33 -1.88 17.80
CA TYR A 18 4.53 -3.04 18.21
C TYR A 18 5.17 -4.36 17.79
N LEU A 19 5.64 -4.47 16.56
CA LEU A 19 6.27 -5.68 16.05
C LEU A 19 7.64 -5.95 16.70
N GLU A 20 8.44 -4.91 16.94
CA GLU A 20 9.70 -5.04 17.67
C GLU A 20 9.48 -5.52 19.10
N ASN A 21 8.44 -5.02 19.79
CA ASN A 21 8.04 -5.50 21.10
C ASN A 21 7.53 -6.96 21.08
N LYS A 22 7.08 -7.46 19.94
CA LYS A 22 6.74 -8.89 19.73
C LYS A 22 7.94 -9.73 19.34
N GLY A 23 9.15 -9.15 19.25
CA GLY A 23 10.41 -9.82 18.97
C GLY A 23 10.74 -9.94 17.48
N PHE A 24 9.99 -9.29 16.61
CA PHE A 24 10.41 -9.15 15.23
C PHE A 24 11.58 -8.17 15.15
N SER A 25 12.56 -8.48 14.31
CA SER A 25 13.72 -7.63 14.08
C SER A 25 13.87 -7.36 12.58
N ASN A 26 14.80 -6.49 12.21
CA ASN A 26 15.06 -6.14 10.82
C ASN A 26 13.85 -5.49 10.11
N ILE A 27 13.20 -4.56 10.81
CA ILE A 27 12.05 -3.79 10.32
C ILE A 27 12.49 -2.38 10.01
N ASN A 28 12.09 -1.86 8.84
CA ASN A 28 12.26 -0.45 8.50
C ASN A 28 10.96 0.18 8.05
N THR A 29 10.87 1.51 8.20
CA THR A 29 9.72 2.30 7.77
C THR A 29 10.08 3.19 6.59
N PHE A 30 9.14 3.35 5.65
CA PHE A 30 9.24 4.28 4.54
C PHE A 30 7.92 5.03 4.37
N THR A 31 7.95 6.34 4.57
CA THR A 31 6.76 7.18 4.52
C THR A 31 6.99 8.45 3.71
N GLY A 32 5.95 9.27 3.57
CA GLY A 32 6.08 10.60 2.99
C GLY A 32 7.07 11.50 3.73
N ASP A 33 7.24 11.28 5.03
CA ASP A 33 8.12 12.07 5.92
C ASP A 33 9.57 11.59 5.92
N THR A 34 9.87 10.43 5.29
CA THR A 34 11.25 9.94 5.14
C THR A 34 12.08 10.93 4.35
N LYS A 35 13.21 11.37 4.90
CA LYS A 35 14.07 12.38 4.29
C LYS A 35 14.70 11.90 2.99
N ALA A 36 14.94 12.82 2.07
CA ALA A 36 15.43 12.48 0.73
C ALA A 36 16.78 11.75 0.72
N ASN A 37 17.68 12.10 1.65
CA ASN A 37 18.98 11.42 1.83
C ASN A 37 18.83 9.98 2.37
N GLU A 38 17.84 9.74 3.25
CA GLU A 38 17.61 8.44 3.86
C GLU A 38 16.88 7.48 2.90
N ARG A 39 16.06 8.03 1.98
CA ARG A 39 15.27 7.22 1.03
C ARG A 39 16.13 6.31 0.18
N ARG A 40 17.26 6.81 -0.33
CA ARG A 40 18.16 6.02 -1.18
C ARG A 40 18.75 4.85 -0.41
N ASP A 41 19.30 5.13 0.78
CA ASP A 41 19.93 4.12 1.61
C ASP A 41 18.93 3.03 2.05
N LEU A 42 17.69 3.43 2.38
CA LEU A 42 16.61 2.49 2.71
C LEU A 42 16.25 1.59 1.51
N ILE A 43 16.14 2.17 0.32
CA ILE A 43 15.84 1.40 -0.90
C ILE A 43 16.99 0.45 -1.22
N ASP A 44 18.23 0.92 -1.17
CA ASP A 44 19.40 0.09 -1.45
C ASP A 44 19.53 -1.06 -0.44
N ASN A 45 19.28 -0.79 0.84
CA ASN A 45 19.27 -1.82 1.88
C ASN A 45 18.13 -2.84 1.68
N TRP A 46 16.94 -2.36 1.27
CA TRP A 46 15.80 -3.22 0.95
C TRP A 46 16.09 -4.16 -0.22
N VAL A 47 16.57 -3.61 -1.33
CA VAL A 47 16.91 -4.39 -2.54
C VAL A 47 18.00 -5.42 -2.24
N ASN A 48 18.97 -5.09 -1.38
CA ASN A 48 20.07 -5.96 -0.99
C ASN A 48 19.74 -6.91 0.19
N ASN A 49 18.47 -7.10 0.53
CA ASN A 49 18.01 -8.02 1.59
C ASN A 49 18.68 -7.77 2.96
N LYS A 50 18.92 -6.50 3.33
CA LYS A 50 19.45 -6.14 4.65
C LYS A 50 18.38 -6.20 5.74
N PHE A 51 17.12 -6.21 5.37
CA PHE A 51 15.97 -6.40 6.23
C PHE A 51 14.80 -7.03 5.45
N ASP A 52 13.86 -7.64 6.16
CA ASP A 52 12.82 -8.48 5.58
C ASP A 52 11.44 -7.86 5.60
N LEU A 53 11.21 -6.85 6.44
CA LEU A 53 9.93 -6.19 6.58
C LEU A 53 10.07 -4.68 6.35
N MET A 54 9.34 -4.20 5.35
CA MET A 54 9.14 -2.79 5.08
C MET A 54 7.73 -2.38 5.50
N ILE A 55 7.61 -1.46 6.46
CA ILE A 55 6.32 -0.83 6.80
C ILE A 55 6.26 0.50 6.05
N ALA A 56 5.24 0.68 5.24
CA ALA A 56 5.22 1.79 4.31
C ALA A 56 3.83 2.43 4.16
N THR A 57 3.83 3.72 3.82
CA THR A 57 2.66 4.37 3.24
C THR A 57 2.70 4.26 1.71
N SER A 58 1.65 4.70 1.01
CA SER A 58 1.60 4.77 -0.46
C SER A 58 2.75 5.59 -1.08
N ALA A 59 3.49 6.37 -0.28
CA ALA A 59 4.73 7.04 -0.70
C ALA A 59 5.84 6.06 -1.11
N PHE A 60 5.82 4.83 -0.59
CA PHE A 60 6.71 3.75 -0.98
C PHE A 60 6.21 3.12 -2.27
N GLY A 61 6.57 3.70 -3.37
CA GLY A 61 5.98 3.22 -4.61
C GLY A 61 6.72 3.62 -5.85
N VAL A 62 7.34 4.77 -5.86
CA VAL A 62 7.98 5.28 -7.06
C VAL A 62 9.45 4.86 -7.07
N GLY A 63 9.84 4.11 -8.12
CA GLY A 63 11.26 3.78 -8.36
C GLY A 63 11.83 2.61 -7.54
N VAL A 64 11.00 1.86 -6.81
CA VAL A 64 11.46 0.66 -6.09
C VAL A 64 11.17 -0.57 -6.91
N ASP A 65 12.22 -1.27 -7.30
CA ASP A 65 12.14 -2.55 -8.00
C ASP A 65 12.89 -3.63 -7.20
N LYS A 66 12.12 -4.45 -6.49
CA LYS A 66 12.59 -5.62 -5.75
C LYS A 66 11.80 -6.83 -6.22
N PRO A 67 12.44 -7.77 -6.93
CA PRO A 67 11.72 -8.86 -7.60
C PRO A 67 11.14 -9.89 -6.64
N ASP A 68 11.78 -10.14 -5.52
CA ASP A 68 11.54 -11.27 -4.62
C ASP A 68 10.60 -10.96 -3.43
N VAL A 69 9.74 -9.95 -3.52
CA VAL A 69 8.72 -9.68 -2.49
C VAL A 69 7.68 -10.79 -2.49
N ARG A 70 7.48 -11.44 -1.34
CA ARG A 70 6.59 -12.61 -1.20
C ARG A 70 5.27 -12.33 -0.50
N SER A 71 5.16 -11.19 0.18
CA SER A 71 3.93 -10.81 0.85
C SER A 71 3.70 -9.31 0.75
N VAL A 72 2.49 -8.92 0.42
CA VAL A 72 2.00 -7.53 0.47
C VAL A 72 0.78 -7.52 1.37
N VAL A 73 0.88 -6.83 2.48
CA VAL A 73 -0.18 -6.77 3.49
C VAL A 73 -0.67 -5.34 3.61
N HIS A 74 -1.98 -5.16 3.55
CA HIS A 74 -2.63 -3.86 3.75
C HIS A 74 -3.34 -3.84 5.10
N LEU A 75 -2.96 -2.91 5.96
CA LEU A 75 -3.63 -2.59 7.23
C LEU A 75 -4.53 -1.35 7.09
N TYR A 76 -4.98 -1.09 5.91
CA TYR A 76 -5.93 -0.03 5.57
C TYR A 76 -6.69 -0.40 4.31
N MET A 77 -7.83 0.22 4.09
CA MET A 77 -8.56 0.04 2.84
C MET A 77 -8.01 0.97 1.76
N PRO A 78 -7.46 0.46 0.65
CA PRO A 78 -7.10 1.27 -0.51
C PRO A 78 -8.31 2.02 -1.07
N GLU A 79 -8.09 3.23 -1.57
CA GLU A 79 -9.17 4.11 -2.01
C GLU A 79 -9.75 3.74 -3.38
N SER A 80 -9.02 2.92 -4.13
CA SER A 80 -9.39 2.54 -5.49
C SER A 80 -8.74 1.22 -5.89
N PRO A 81 -9.28 0.53 -6.91
CA PRO A 81 -8.59 -0.59 -7.54
C PRO A 81 -7.20 -0.23 -8.06
N ASP A 82 -7.03 1.00 -8.58
CA ASP A 82 -5.74 1.48 -9.09
C ASP A 82 -4.67 1.55 -8.00
N THR A 83 -5.03 2.11 -6.82
CA THR A 83 -4.12 2.18 -5.66
C THR A 83 -3.72 0.77 -5.23
N TYR A 84 -4.71 -0.10 -5.06
CA TYR A 84 -4.45 -1.48 -4.67
C TYR A 84 -3.57 -2.22 -5.68
N TYR A 85 -3.86 -2.08 -6.98
CA TYR A 85 -3.08 -2.72 -8.04
C TYR A 85 -1.62 -2.27 -8.05
N GLN A 86 -1.37 -0.98 -7.87
CA GLN A 86 -0.01 -0.43 -7.83
C GLN A 86 0.79 -0.94 -6.63
N GLU A 87 0.14 -1.11 -5.47
CA GLU A 87 0.76 -1.60 -4.25
C GLU A 87 0.96 -3.11 -4.31
N LEU A 88 -0.06 -3.87 -4.72
CA LEU A 88 0.02 -5.31 -4.97
C LEU A 88 1.08 -5.66 -6.01
N GLY A 89 1.16 -4.90 -7.09
CA GLY A 89 2.11 -5.10 -8.19
C GLY A 89 3.59 -4.94 -7.82
N ARG A 90 3.91 -4.83 -6.53
CA ARG A 90 5.28 -4.89 -6.02
C ARG A 90 5.71 -6.30 -5.64
N GLY A 91 4.75 -7.19 -5.47
CA GLY A 91 5.02 -8.58 -5.16
C GLY A 91 5.24 -9.45 -6.41
N GLY A 92 6.06 -10.48 -6.28
CA GLY A 92 6.20 -11.53 -7.27
C GLY A 92 6.75 -11.11 -8.64
N ARG A 93 7.55 -10.06 -8.72
CA ARG A 93 8.09 -9.55 -10.00
C ARG A 93 9.11 -10.47 -10.66
N ASP A 94 9.61 -11.43 -9.94
CA ASP A 94 10.46 -12.50 -10.46
C ASP A 94 9.67 -13.68 -11.06
N GLY A 95 8.34 -13.57 -11.12
CA GLY A 95 7.44 -14.60 -11.61
C GLY A 95 7.10 -15.69 -10.58
N LEU A 96 7.61 -15.57 -9.35
CA LEU A 96 7.24 -16.47 -8.26
C LEU A 96 6.00 -15.94 -7.52
N PRO A 97 5.23 -16.82 -6.86
CA PRO A 97 4.03 -16.44 -6.14
C PRO A 97 4.29 -15.38 -5.05
N CYS A 98 3.33 -14.47 -4.92
CA CYS A 98 3.24 -13.49 -3.84
C CYS A 98 1.84 -13.53 -3.24
N ILE A 99 1.76 -13.51 -1.91
CA ILE A 99 0.49 -13.45 -1.19
C ILE A 99 0.13 -12.00 -0.93
N SER A 100 -1.10 -11.63 -1.28
CA SER A 100 -1.68 -10.35 -0.87
C SER A 100 -2.75 -10.57 0.18
N VAL A 101 -2.68 -9.80 1.27
CA VAL A 101 -3.62 -9.86 2.39
C VAL A 101 -4.12 -8.47 2.71
N MET A 102 -5.42 -8.32 2.90
CA MET A 102 -6.02 -7.12 3.46
C MET A 102 -6.59 -7.41 4.85
N CYS A 103 -6.16 -6.64 5.85
CA CYS A 103 -6.70 -6.65 7.20
C CYS A 103 -7.44 -5.33 7.42
N ILE A 104 -8.73 -5.31 7.21
CA ILE A 104 -9.55 -4.10 7.19
C ILE A 104 -10.52 -4.09 8.36
N ALA A 105 -10.48 -3.01 9.14
CA ALA A 105 -11.45 -2.70 10.17
C ALA A 105 -12.57 -1.79 9.62
N GLU A 106 -13.71 -1.72 10.31
CA GLU A 106 -14.85 -0.88 9.93
C GLU A 106 -14.47 0.60 9.80
N ASP A 107 -13.59 1.07 10.69
CA ASP A 107 -13.08 2.45 10.66
C ASP A 107 -12.25 2.74 9.42
N ASP A 108 -11.57 1.77 8.83
CA ASP A 108 -10.76 1.96 7.64
C ASP A 108 -11.61 2.28 6.42
N VAL A 109 -12.79 1.68 6.32
CA VAL A 109 -13.77 1.98 5.27
C VAL A 109 -14.22 3.43 5.37
N SER A 110 -14.51 3.89 6.58
CA SER A 110 -14.93 5.28 6.84
C SER A 110 -13.80 6.28 6.55
N ARG A 111 -12.56 5.94 6.89
CA ARG A 111 -11.37 6.76 6.60
C ARG A 111 -11.13 6.88 5.10
N ALA A 112 -11.16 5.75 4.37
CA ALA A 112 -10.99 5.73 2.92
C ALA A 112 -12.08 6.55 2.22
N PHE A 113 -13.35 6.40 2.62
CA PHE A 113 -14.45 7.21 2.07
C PHE A 113 -14.28 8.70 2.33
N ASN A 114 -13.89 9.08 3.55
CA ASN A 114 -13.64 10.47 3.91
C ASN A 114 -12.49 11.06 3.09
N HIS A 115 -11.47 10.28 2.77
CA HIS A 115 -10.35 10.72 1.95
C HIS A 115 -10.78 10.96 0.50
N VAL A 116 -11.49 10.00 -0.09
CA VAL A 116 -12.07 10.12 -1.44
C VAL A 116 -13.06 11.30 -1.55
N SER A 117 -13.76 11.59 -0.46
CA SER A 117 -14.76 12.67 -0.42
C SER A 117 -14.13 14.07 -0.24
N LYS A 118 -12.84 14.17 0.10
CA LYS A 118 -12.10 15.43 0.22
C LYS A 118 -11.80 16.03 -1.15
N VAL A 119 -12.83 16.46 -1.85
CA VAL A 119 -12.70 17.15 -3.12
C VAL A 119 -12.77 18.66 -2.88
N LEU A 120 -11.98 19.43 -3.63
CA LEU A 120 -12.11 20.90 -3.60
C LEU A 120 -13.55 21.29 -3.89
N THR A 121 -14.13 22.18 -3.07
CA THR A 121 -15.41 22.77 -3.40
C THR A 121 -15.27 23.60 -4.70
N THR A 122 -16.38 23.83 -5.40
CA THR A 122 -16.36 24.62 -6.63
C THR A 122 -15.72 25.99 -6.40
N ASP A 123 -16.06 26.64 -5.27
CA ASP A 123 -15.52 27.97 -4.93
C ASP A 123 -14.01 27.93 -4.65
N LYS A 124 -13.51 26.90 -3.98
CA LYS A 124 -12.08 26.73 -3.75
C LYS A 124 -11.33 26.40 -5.05
N PHE A 125 -11.92 25.58 -5.91
CA PHE A 125 -11.33 25.23 -7.21
C PHE A 125 -11.25 26.48 -8.11
N TRP A 126 -12.36 27.20 -8.26
CA TRP A 126 -12.41 28.46 -8.98
C TRP A 126 -11.49 29.52 -8.36
N GLY A 127 -11.54 29.70 -7.05
CA GLY A 127 -10.74 30.71 -6.36
C GLY A 127 -9.23 30.51 -6.52
N ARG A 128 -8.76 29.26 -6.52
CA ARG A 128 -7.34 28.96 -6.78
C ARG A 128 -6.95 29.32 -8.21
N TRP A 129 -7.74 28.88 -9.19
CA TRP A 129 -7.51 29.25 -10.58
C TRP A 129 -7.52 30.75 -10.77
N TRP A 130 -8.55 31.40 -10.28
CA TRP A 130 -8.74 32.84 -10.45
C TRP A 130 -7.63 33.66 -9.80
N SER A 131 -7.20 33.31 -8.60
CA SER A 131 -6.08 33.98 -7.93
C SER A 131 -4.78 33.83 -8.72
N MET A 132 -4.47 32.62 -9.21
CA MET A 132 -3.29 32.39 -10.05
C MET A 132 -3.39 33.18 -11.37
N TYR A 133 -4.52 33.10 -12.06
CA TYR A 133 -4.71 33.76 -13.34
C TYR A 133 -4.60 35.29 -13.24
N CYS A 134 -5.15 35.88 -12.19
CA CYS A 134 -5.14 37.35 -11.97
C CYS A 134 -3.87 37.86 -11.27
N ASN A 135 -2.87 36.99 -11.00
CA ASN A 135 -1.65 37.42 -10.34
C ASN A 135 -0.93 38.47 -11.20
N PRO A 136 -0.65 39.71 -10.69
CA PRO A 136 -0.03 40.78 -11.46
C PRO A 136 1.41 40.48 -11.90
N ASN A 137 2.06 39.50 -11.27
CA ASN A 137 3.41 39.10 -11.63
C ASN A 137 3.45 38.09 -12.79
N ASN A 138 2.29 37.65 -13.27
CA ASN A 138 2.20 36.80 -14.44
C ASN A 138 2.70 37.52 -15.69
N GLN A 139 3.42 36.81 -16.54
CA GLN A 139 3.95 37.38 -17.80
C GLN A 139 3.25 36.76 -18.99
N TRP A 140 2.84 37.62 -19.92
CA TRP A 140 2.24 37.19 -21.17
C TRP A 140 3.28 37.23 -22.30
N GLN A 141 3.42 36.15 -23.02
CA GLN A 141 4.31 36.05 -24.17
C GLN A 141 3.73 35.14 -25.26
N GLY A 142 3.59 35.62 -26.47
CA GLY A 142 3.18 34.83 -27.62
C GLY A 142 1.82 34.13 -27.48
N GLY A 143 0.87 34.72 -26.76
CA GLY A 143 -0.44 34.14 -26.47
C GLY A 143 -0.46 33.12 -25.35
N ASN A 144 0.66 32.92 -24.65
CA ASN A 144 0.77 32.13 -23.44
C ASN A 144 0.92 33.02 -22.22
N ILE A 145 0.55 32.50 -21.05
CA ILE A 145 0.71 33.15 -19.76
C ILE A 145 1.58 32.31 -18.85
N ALA A 146 2.61 32.90 -18.24
CA ALA A 146 3.42 32.29 -17.22
C ALA A 146 2.74 32.48 -15.85
N ILE A 147 2.25 31.41 -15.26
CA ILE A 147 1.45 31.39 -14.02
C ILE A 147 2.31 30.93 -12.85
N MET A 148 2.34 31.75 -11.80
CA MET A 148 3.06 31.47 -10.55
C MET A 148 2.21 30.57 -9.64
N THR A 149 2.67 29.36 -9.41
CA THR A 149 1.96 28.39 -8.55
C THR A 149 2.06 28.69 -7.06
N SER A 150 3.02 29.51 -6.64
CA SER A 150 3.16 29.99 -5.27
C SER A 150 2.08 31.03 -4.85
N THR A 151 1.16 31.39 -5.75
CA THR A 151 0.10 32.34 -5.46
C THR A 151 -0.83 31.82 -4.34
N LYS A 152 -1.02 32.61 -3.27
CA LYS A 152 -2.00 32.31 -2.22
C LYS A 152 -3.42 32.44 -2.76
N PRO A 153 -4.30 31.43 -2.60
CA PRO A 153 -5.67 31.55 -3.09
C PRO A 153 -6.47 32.59 -2.28
N ASN A 154 -7.08 33.51 -2.97
CA ASN A 154 -7.93 34.54 -2.37
C ASN A 154 -9.41 34.24 -2.63
N TYR A 155 -10.10 33.75 -1.62
CA TYR A 155 -11.52 33.41 -1.72
C TYR A 155 -12.43 34.62 -1.39
N ASN A 156 -11.88 35.65 -0.78
CA ASN A 156 -12.63 36.78 -0.26
C ASN A 156 -12.61 38.06 -1.18
N LYS A 157 -12.01 37.92 -2.38
CA LYS A 157 -11.94 39.01 -3.38
C LYS A 157 -11.17 40.27 -2.93
N ILE A 158 -10.24 40.17 -2.01
CA ILE A 158 -9.35 41.27 -1.63
C ILE A 158 -8.26 41.40 -2.69
N ASN A 159 -8.05 42.63 -3.19
CA ASN A 159 -7.20 42.90 -4.36
C ASN A 159 -5.69 42.91 -4.11
N TYR A 160 -5.17 42.08 -3.19
CA TYR A 160 -3.74 41.96 -3.06
C TYR A 160 -3.34 40.47 -3.17
N PHE A 161 -2.24 40.27 -3.84
CA PHE A 161 -1.70 38.94 -4.09
C PHE A 161 -0.61 38.69 -3.06
N GLU A 162 -0.86 37.68 -2.26
CA GLU A 162 0.09 37.18 -1.28
C GLU A 162 0.72 35.91 -1.78
N GLU A 163 1.89 35.66 -1.26
CA GLU A 163 2.59 34.40 -1.45
C GLU A 163 1.95 33.30 -0.60
N GLY A 164 1.70 32.17 -1.23
CA GLY A 164 1.18 30.95 -0.58
C GLY A 164 2.30 30.13 0.05
N ASN A 165 1.91 29.16 0.85
CA ASN A 165 2.81 28.15 1.39
C ASN A 165 2.93 26.93 0.45
N ASP A 166 3.80 25.97 0.79
CA ASP A 166 4.02 24.72 0.01
C ASP A 166 2.73 23.93 -0.24
N THR A 167 1.79 23.97 0.71
CA THR A 167 0.49 23.31 0.54
C THR A 167 -0.36 24.03 -0.51
N ASP A 168 -0.33 25.35 -0.53
CA ASP A 168 -1.01 26.13 -1.56
C ASP A 168 -0.42 25.86 -2.93
N GLU A 169 0.89 25.83 -3.05
CA GLU A 169 1.57 25.53 -4.30
C GLU A 169 1.19 24.14 -4.83
N LYS A 170 1.26 23.09 -4.00
CA LYS A 170 0.83 21.73 -4.37
C LYS A 170 -0.59 21.68 -4.89
N TRP A 171 -1.53 22.38 -4.23
CA TRP A 171 -2.91 22.43 -4.67
C TRP A 171 -3.09 23.23 -5.96
N ASN A 172 -2.35 24.32 -6.14
CA ASN A 172 -2.37 25.13 -7.35
C ASN A 172 -1.84 24.35 -8.56
N ILE A 173 -0.76 23.59 -8.39
CA ILE A 173 -0.25 22.68 -9.40
C ILE A 173 -1.32 21.65 -9.79
N ASN A 174 -1.98 21.03 -8.83
CA ASN A 174 -3.05 20.06 -9.09
C ASN A 174 -4.22 20.69 -9.87
N VAL A 175 -4.57 21.96 -9.58
CA VAL A 175 -5.58 22.70 -10.33
C VAL A 175 -5.16 22.87 -11.78
N LEU A 176 -3.92 23.29 -12.06
CA LEU A 176 -3.41 23.45 -13.43
C LEU A 176 -3.37 22.13 -14.19
N LEU A 177 -2.91 21.08 -13.55
CA LEU A 177 -2.87 19.73 -14.15
C LEU A 177 -4.28 19.22 -14.48
N LEU A 178 -5.26 19.47 -13.60
CA LEU A 178 -6.65 19.10 -13.82
C LEU A 178 -7.26 19.91 -14.99
N LEU A 179 -7.05 21.22 -15.03
CA LEU A 179 -7.53 22.06 -16.12
C LEU A 179 -6.90 21.67 -17.47
N ASN A 180 -5.63 21.32 -17.49
CA ASN A 180 -4.93 20.80 -18.66
C ASN A 180 -5.54 19.47 -19.14
N ARG A 181 -5.75 18.50 -18.22
CA ARG A 181 -6.40 17.22 -18.51
C ARG A 181 -7.82 17.40 -19.07
N LYS A 182 -8.55 18.41 -18.57
CA LYS A 182 -9.91 18.76 -19.02
C LYS A 182 -9.94 19.71 -20.22
N LYS A 183 -8.78 19.95 -20.85
CA LYS A 183 -8.63 20.79 -22.04
C LYS A 183 -9.19 22.21 -21.90
N GLN A 184 -9.14 22.75 -20.70
CA GLN A 184 -9.44 24.16 -20.46
C GLN A 184 -8.23 25.04 -20.73
N ILE A 185 -7.04 24.53 -20.42
CA ILE A 185 -5.73 25.09 -20.74
C ILE A 185 -4.85 24.04 -21.40
N LYS A 186 -3.73 24.47 -21.97
CA LYS A 186 -2.64 23.59 -22.40
C LYS A 186 -1.35 24.06 -21.73
N ILE A 187 -0.72 23.20 -20.96
CA ILE A 187 0.62 23.46 -20.39
C ILE A 187 1.63 23.34 -21.53
N THR A 188 2.42 24.40 -21.74
CA THR A 188 3.41 24.51 -22.83
C THR A 188 4.84 24.64 -22.32
N GLY A 189 5.04 24.96 -21.05
CA GLY A 189 6.36 25.06 -20.41
C GLY A 189 6.28 24.96 -18.89
N LEU A 190 7.43 24.71 -18.29
CA LEU A 190 7.64 24.65 -16.86
C LEU A 190 9.01 25.24 -16.54
N ASP A 191 9.05 26.23 -15.67
CA ASP A 191 10.23 26.90 -15.18
C ASP A 191 10.23 26.96 -13.64
N LEU A 192 11.32 27.41 -13.06
CA LEU A 192 11.44 27.68 -11.63
C LEU A 192 11.78 29.17 -11.42
N ASP A 193 11.20 29.77 -10.38
CA ASP A 193 11.61 31.10 -9.94
C ASP A 193 12.94 31.06 -9.12
N ALA A 194 13.39 32.21 -8.64
CA ALA A 194 14.60 32.34 -7.86
C ALA A 194 14.59 31.55 -6.52
N GLU A 195 13.42 31.21 -6.02
CA GLU A 195 13.19 30.45 -4.79
C GLU A 195 12.86 28.98 -5.06
N ASN A 196 13.08 28.49 -6.31
CA ASN A 196 12.81 27.13 -6.77
C ASN A 196 11.33 26.72 -6.72
N ARG A 197 10.43 27.67 -6.88
CA ARG A 197 8.97 27.43 -7.00
C ARG A 197 8.57 27.35 -8.46
N TYR A 198 7.53 26.56 -8.74
CA TYR A 198 7.13 26.27 -10.11
C TYR A 198 6.39 27.42 -10.78
N ILE A 199 6.79 27.72 -12.02
CA ILE A 199 6.10 28.62 -12.95
C ILE A 199 5.63 27.80 -14.15
N PHE A 200 4.32 27.74 -14.35
CA PHE A 200 3.73 27.03 -15.49
C PHE A 200 3.39 27.98 -16.62
N THR A 201 3.99 27.78 -17.79
CA THR A 201 3.57 28.48 -19.00
C THR A 201 2.38 27.75 -19.61
N VAL A 202 1.25 28.43 -19.73
CA VAL A 202 0.00 27.85 -20.22
C VAL A 202 -0.61 28.65 -21.35
N LYS A 203 -1.22 27.93 -22.29
CA LYS A 203 -2.10 28.49 -23.32
C LYS A 203 -3.55 28.30 -22.87
N ILE A 204 -4.35 29.37 -22.90
CA ILE A 204 -5.79 29.26 -22.65
C ILE A 204 -6.44 28.60 -23.86
N LEU A 205 -7.24 27.56 -23.64
CA LEU A 205 -8.02 26.87 -24.68
C LEU A 205 -9.50 27.24 -24.64
N ASN A 206 -9.99 27.67 -23.47
CA ASN A 206 -11.36 28.08 -23.24
C ASN A 206 -11.38 29.46 -22.59
N ASP A 207 -11.70 30.49 -23.35
CA ASP A 207 -11.68 31.87 -22.88
C ASP A 207 -12.75 32.18 -21.82
N VAL A 208 -13.77 31.33 -21.66
CA VAL A 208 -14.79 31.48 -20.62
C VAL A 208 -14.18 31.46 -19.23
N ILE A 209 -13.14 30.67 -19.01
CA ILE A 209 -12.48 30.56 -17.69
C ILE A 209 -11.63 31.81 -17.33
N THR A 210 -11.44 32.73 -18.26
CA THR A 210 -10.69 33.98 -18.03
C THR A 210 -11.59 35.13 -17.57
N GLN A 211 -12.86 34.86 -17.31
CA GLN A 211 -13.85 35.85 -16.89
C GLN A 211 -14.54 35.40 -15.61
N GLU A 212 -14.76 36.33 -14.67
CA GLU A 212 -15.49 36.01 -13.44
C GLU A 212 -17.01 35.99 -13.68
N THR A 213 -17.49 34.94 -14.31
CA THR A 213 -18.90 34.77 -14.67
C THR A 213 -19.49 33.48 -14.02
N SER A 214 -20.81 33.46 -13.96
CA SER A 214 -21.53 32.23 -13.54
C SER A 214 -21.28 31.06 -14.49
N GLU A 215 -21.07 31.32 -15.77
CA GLU A 215 -20.76 30.36 -16.80
C GLU A 215 -19.38 29.72 -16.55
N ALA A 216 -18.36 30.53 -16.25
CA ALA A 216 -17.04 30.04 -15.86
C ALA A 216 -17.15 29.11 -14.63
N LYS A 217 -17.81 29.55 -13.57
CA LYS A 217 -18.02 28.76 -12.36
C LYS A 217 -18.78 27.44 -12.62
N ALA A 218 -19.70 27.42 -13.58
CA ALA A 218 -20.42 26.21 -13.98
C ALA A 218 -19.47 25.18 -14.62
N ILE A 219 -18.47 25.60 -15.40
CA ILE A 219 -17.43 24.71 -15.93
C ILE A 219 -16.66 24.05 -14.79
N PHE A 220 -16.20 24.81 -13.81
CA PHE A 220 -15.48 24.29 -12.65
C PHE A 220 -16.33 23.31 -11.82
N ARG A 221 -17.63 23.65 -11.63
CA ARG A 221 -18.57 22.74 -10.97
C ARG A 221 -18.68 21.42 -11.70
N LYS A 222 -18.88 21.45 -13.02
CA LYS A 222 -18.98 20.25 -13.86
C LYS A 222 -17.72 19.39 -13.74
N ILE A 223 -16.54 19.97 -13.88
CA ILE A 223 -15.27 19.28 -13.76
C ILE A 223 -15.14 18.61 -12.38
N ARG A 224 -15.42 19.34 -11.32
CA ARG A 224 -15.36 18.87 -9.94
C ARG A 224 -16.33 17.70 -9.71
N ASP A 225 -17.54 17.80 -10.20
CA ASP A 225 -18.57 16.77 -10.03
C ASP A 225 -18.22 15.49 -10.80
N GLU A 226 -17.63 15.59 -11.98
CA GLU A 226 -17.12 14.47 -12.75
C GLU A 226 -15.98 13.75 -12.00
N GLU A 227 -15.00 14.49 -11.46
CA GLU A 227 -13.90 13.92 -10.69
C GLU A 227 -14.39 13.26 -9.41
N SER A 228 -15.30 13.91 -8.68
CA SER A 228 -15.90 13.35 -7.47
C SER A 228 -16.64 12.03 -7.75
N LYS A 229 -17.46 12.00 -8.81
CA LYS A 229 -18.16 10.78 -9.21
C LYS A 229 -17.19 9.67 -9.60
N LYS A 230 -16.10 10.00 -10.31
CA LYS A 230 -15.08 9.03 -10.69
C LYS A 230 -14.40 8.43 -9.46
N SER A 231 -13.98 9.27 -8.52
CA SER A 231 -13.33 8.81 -7.27
C SER A 231 -14.28 7.96 -6.41
N GLN A 232 -15.54 8.38 -6.28
CA GLN A 232 -16.56 7.61 -5.56
C GLN A 232 -16.83 6.26 -6.23
N LYS A 233 -16.95 6.23 -7.57
CA LYS A 233 -17.12 4.97 -8.30
C LYS A 233 -15.95 4.01 -8.01
N ALA A 234 -14.72 4.49 -8.08
CA ALA A 234 -13.53 3.69 -7.80
C ALA A 234 -13.53 3.13 -6.36
N PHE A 235 -13.88 3.98 -5.39
CA PHE A 235 -14.04 3.55 -4.00
C PHE A 235 -15.10 2.46 -3.83
N PHE A 236 -16.28 2.63 -4.42
CA PHE A 236 -17.35 1.62 -4.32
C PHE A 236 -16.98 0.34 -5.05
N THR A 237 -16.21 0.40 -6.14
CA THR A 237 -15.73 -0.79 -6.84
C THR A 237 -14.85 -1.65 -5.94
N ILE A 238 -13.86 -1.07 -5.26
CA ILE A 238 -13.00 -1.85 -4.36
C ILE A 238 -13.74 -2.27 -3.09
N LYS A 239 -14.62 -1.41 -2.55
CA LYS A 239 -15.45 -1.76 -1.40
C LYS A 239 -16.35 -2.96 -1.69
N ASP A 240 -17.01 -2.97 -2.85
CA ASP A 240 -17.83 -4.10 -3.29
C ASP A 240 -17.03 -5.39 -3.45
N ALA A 241 -15.80 -5.31 -3.96
CA ALA A 241 -14.91 -6.46 -4.07
C ALA A 241 -14.51 -7.02 -2.69
N ILE A 242 -14.30 -6.14 -1.69
CA ILE A 242 -14.02 -6.53 -0.31
C ILE A 242 -15.27 -7.17 0.32
N ASP A 243 -16.43 -6.51 0.25
CA ASP A 243 -17.68 -6.98 0.86
C ASP A 243 -18.17 -8.32 0.25
N LYS A 244 -17.79 -8.61 -0.98
CA LYS A 244 -18.20 -9.79 -1.74
C LYS A 244 -17.01 -10.68 -2.10
N SER A 245 -15.94 -10.65 -1.32
CA SER A 245 -14.68 -11.37 -1.59
C SER A 245 -14.87 -12.89 -1.70
N ASP A 246 -15.95 -13.43 -1.12
CA ASP A 246 -16.37 -14.82 -1.22
C ASP A 246 -17.03 -15.18 -2.56
N ARG A 247 -17.43 -14.19 -3.36
CA ARG A 247 -18.24 -14.37 -4.59
C ARG A 247 -17.67 -13.65 -5.81
N LEU A 248 -16.95 -12.55 -5.62
CA LEU A 248 -16.34 -11.77 -6.70
C LEU A 248 -14.85 -12.10 -6.83
N CYS A 249 -14.46 -12.47 -8.03
CA CYS A 249 -13.07 -12.67 -8.35
C CYS A 249 -12.33 -11.33 -8.45
N TRP A 250 -11.21 -11.21 -7.73
CA TRP A 250 -10.38 -10.00 -7.79
C TRP A 250 -9.77 -9.74 -9.18
N SER A 251 -9.50 -10.81 -9.95
CA SER A 251 -9.04 -10.66 -11.34
C SER A 251 -10.05 -9.96 -12.22
N GLU A 252 -11.35 -10.22 -12.07
CA GLU A 252 -12.41 -9.57 -12.84
C GLU A 252 -12.43 -8.05 -12.58
N MET A 253 -12.26 -7.64 -11.31
CA MET A 253 -12.19 -6.22 -10.97
C MET A 253 -11.01 -5.53 -11.67
N PHE A 254 -9.86 -6.19 -11.74
CA PHE A 254 -8.68 -5.64 -12.41
C PHE A 254 -8.77 -5.71 -13.92
N PHE A 255 -9.34 -6.78 -14.48
CA PHE A 255 -9.44 -7.00 -15.92
C PHE A 255 -10.23 -5.89 -16.63
N GLU A 256 -11.31 -5.39 -16.02
CA GLU A 256 -12.05 -4.25 -16.58
C GLU A 256 -11.20 -2.99 -16.75
N THR A 257 -10.23 -2.77 -15.86
CA THR A 257 -9.38 -1.57 -15.84
C THR A 257 -8.04 -1.79 -16.52
N TYR A 258 -7.48 -2.99 -16.40
CA TYR A 258 -6.17 -3.38 -16.89
C TYR A 258 -6.27 -4.58 -17.84
N PRO A 259 -6.49 -4.35 -19.14
CA PRO A 259 -6.75 -5.42 -20.12
C PRO A 259 -5.58 -6.40 -20.32
N LEU A 260 -4.39 -6.07 -19.81
CA LEU A 260 -3.22 -6.96 -19.83
C LEU A 260 -3.17 -7.92 -18.63
N VAL A 261 -4.06 -7.76 -17.65
CA VAL A 261 -4.18 -8.73 -16.56
C VAL A 261 -4.75 -10.03 -17.12
N SER A 262 -4.10 -11.16 -16.79
CA SER A 262 -4.56 -12.47 -17.22
C SER A 262 -5.99 -12.73 -16.77
N GLU A 263 -6.80 -13.35 -17.62
CA GLU A 263 -8.15 -13.81 -17.26
C GLU A 263 -8.15 -14.93 -16.19
N CYS A 264 -6.98 -15.56 -15.97
CA CYS A 264 -6.81 -16.56 -14.93
C CYS A 264 -6.45 -15.93 -13.59
N CYS A 265 -7.34 -16.06 -12.63
CA CYS A 265 -7.02 -15.72 -11.24
C CYS A 265 -6.06 -16.76 -10.65
N PRO A 266 -4.91 -16.35 -10.07
CA PRO A 266 -3.99 -17.29 -9.43
C PRO A 266 -4.52 -17.86 -8.11
N GLY A 267 -5.61 -17.31 -7.57
CA GLY A 267 -6.28 -17.71 -6.36
C GLY A 267 -6.75 -16.49 -5.57
N CYS A 268 -8.01 -16.49 -5.18
CA CYS A 268 -8.60 -15.52 -4.26
C CYS A 268 -9.78 -16.19 -3.53
N ASN A 269 -10.33 -15.53 -2.52
CA ASN A 269 -11.34 -16.13 -1.63
C ASN A 269 -12.57 -16.70 -2.35
N CYS A 270 -12.96 -16.13 -3.49
CA CYS A 270 -14.12 -16.64 -4.24
C CYS A 270 -13.89 -18.03 -4.86
N HIS A 271 -12.64 -18.49 -4.91
CA HIS A 271 -12.28 -19.80 -5.47
C HIS A 271 -12.06 -20.88 -4.41
N GLU A 272 -12.23 -20.61 -3.13
CA GLU A 272 -12.04 -21.60 -2.05
C GLU A 272 -12.91 -22.84 -2.21
N ASN A 273 -14.10 -22.70 -2.79
CA ASN A 273 -15.03 -23.81 -3.04
C ASN A 273 -14.93 -24.40 -4.46
N MET A 274 -14.06 -23.88 -5.30
CA MET A 274 -13.83 -24.46 -6.61
C MET A 274 -12.91 -25.68 -6.47
N ILE A 275 -13.31 -26.81 -7.04
CA ILE A 275 -12.41 -27.95 -7.23
C ILE A 275 -11.32 -27.49 -8.20
N ILE A 276 -10.18 -27.10 -7.65
CA ILE A 276 -9.01 -26.78 -8.44
C ILE A 276 -8.56 -28.09 -9.08
N THR A 277 -8.77 -28.21 -10.38
CA THR A 277 -8.23 -29.34 -11.14
C THR A 277 -6.70 -29.29 -11.04
N GLU A 278 -6.05 -30.43 -10.91
CA GLU A 278 -4.58 -30.54 -10.71
C GLU A 278 -3.77 -29.77 -11.76
N SER A 279 -4.33 -29.51 -12.95
CA SER A 279 -3.71 -28.76 -14.03
C SER A 279 -3.50 -27.26 -13.72
N ASN A 280 -4.20 -26.69 -12.73
CA ASN A 280 -4.10 -25.27 -12.35
C ASN A 280 -3.32 -25.06 -11.04
N ARG A 281 -2.75 -26.11 -10.47
CA ARG A 281 -1.81 -25.97 -9.36
C ARG A 281 -0.49 -25.49 -9.91
N PHE A 282 -0.21 -24.19 -9.81
CA PHE A 282 1.17 -23.77 -9.71
C PHE A 282 1.75 -24.47 -8.48
N PRO A 283 2.82 -25.25 -8.61
CA PRO A 283 3.48 -25.75 -7.42
C PRO A 283 3.92 -24.53 -6.63
N LEU A 284 3.23 -24.23 -5.54
CA LEU A 284 3.68 -23.27 -4.54
C LEU A 284 4.87 -23.95 -3.85
N VAL A 285 6.00 -23.96 -4.53
CA VAL A 285 7.27 -24.21 -3.88
C VAL A 285 7.61 -22.91 -3.16
N VAL A 286 6.89 -22.64 -2.09
CA VAL A 286 7.35 -21.68 -1.10
C VAL A 286 8.49 -22.38 -0.39
N ASP A 287 9.69 -22.14 -0.88
CA ASP A 287 10.89 -22.43 -0.11
C ASP A 287 10.88 -21.38 1.03
N VAL A 288 10.03 -21.61 2.03
CA VAL A 288 10.04 -20.86 3.28
C VAL A 288 11.34 -21.29 3.96
N LYS A 289 12.43 -20.68 3.56
CA LYS A 289 13.60 -20.58 4.42
C LYS A 289 13.15 -19.76 5.62
N GLY A 290 12.52 -20.44 6.56
CA GLY A 290 12.46 -19.92 7.92
C GLY A 290 13.89 -19.51 8.31
N PRO A 291 14.07 -18.53 9.22
CA PRO A 291 15.39 -18.19 9.67
C PRO A 291 16.11 -19.52 9.95
N GLU A 292 17.27 -19.72 9.29
CA GLU A 292 18.09 -20.89 9.56
C GLU A 292 18.45 -20.83 11.04
N LYS A 293 17.56 -21.32 11.89
CA LYS A 293 17.94 -21.64 13.27
C LYS A 293 18.92 -22.76 13.13
N LYS A 294 20.20 -22.45 13.30
CA LYS A 294 21.20 -23.49 13.52
C LYS A 294 20.68 -24.33 14.67
N LEU A 295 20.34 -25.56 14.36
CA LEU A 295 20.02 -26.54 15.40
C LEU A 295 21.20 -26.54 16.38
N THR A 296 20.92 -26.42 17.68
CA THR A 296 21.98 -26.54 18.66
C THR A 296 22.61 -27.96 18.54
N ASP A 297 23.88 -28.08 18.89
CA ASP A 297 24.55 -29.42 18.84
C ASP A 297 23.77 -30.48 19.63
N GLU A 298 23.06 -30.06 20.69
CA GLU A 298 22.15 -30.93 21.46
C GLU A 298 20.95 -31.41 20.62
N MET A 299 20.36 -30.52 19.83
CA MET A 299 19.24 -30.88 18.92
C MET A 299 19.72 -31.74 17.78
N VAL A 300 20.88 -31.46 17.21
CA VAL A 300 21.49 -32.28 16.16
C VAL A 300 21.76 -33.71 16.68
N ASN A 301 22.31 -33.82 17.88
CA ASN A 301 22.55 -35.12 18.51
C ASN A 301 21.25 -35.86 18.87
N PHE A 302 20.20 -35.13 19.23
CA PHE A 302 18.90 -35.69 19.57
C PHE A 302 18.14 -36.18 18.33
N PHE A 303 18.22 -35.45 17.21
CA PHE A 303 17.53 -35.78 15.95
C PHE A 303 18.43 -36.53 14.95
N ALA A 304 19.68 -36.79 15.26
CA ALA A 304 20.70 -37.35 14.33
C ALA A 304 20.34 -38.65 13.65
N ASN A 305 19.30 -39.35 14.10
CA ASN A 305 18.90 -40.64 13.55
C ASN A 305 17.43 -40.80 13.18
N THR A 306 16.60 -39.79 13.31
CA THR A 306 15.16 -39.91 13.01
C THR A 306 14.63 -38.68 12.34
N ASN A 307 13.93 -38.83 11.22
CA ASN A 307 13.06 -37.80 10.63
C ASN A 307 11.70 -37.73 11.37
N GLU A 308 11.64 -38.11 12.63
CA GLU A 308 10.41 -38.30 13.38
C GLU A 308 10.23 -37.28 14.47
N ALA A 309 8.97 -36.93 14.75
CA ALA A 309 8.58 -36.04 15.80
C ALA A 309 8.85 -36.63 17.19
N LEU A 310 9.32 -35.79 18.13
CA LEU A 310 9.46 -36.19 19.52
C LEU A 310 8.12 -36.06 20.23
N ILE A 311 7.60 -37.16 20.78
CA ILE A 311 6.39 -37.15 21.63
C ILE A 311 6.85 -37.15 23.09
N ILE A 312 6.50 -36.12 23.85
CA ILE A 312 6.82 -36.01 25.27
C ILE A 312 5.53 -36.08 26.06
N THR A 313 5.45 -37.05 26.99
CA THR A 313 4.21 -37.34 27.71
C THR A 313 4.20 -36.91 29.18
N GLU A 314 5.34 -36.56 29.80
CA GLU A 314 5.40 -36.40 31.27
C GLU A 314 6.27 -35.26 31.81
N GLU A 315 6.91 -34.44 30.99
CA GLU A 315 7.74 -33.32 31.44
C GLU A 315 7.05 -31.95 31.27
N ASN A 316 7.50 -30.96 32.04
CA ASN A 316 6.97 -29.59 31.96
C ASN A 316 7.23 -29.00 30.57
N PRO A 317 6.19 -28.78 29.73
CA PRO A 317 6.37 -28.36 28.35
C PRO A 317 7.07 -27.00 28.24
N SER A 318 6.91 -26.14 29.22
CA SER A 318 7.50 -24.79 29.22
C SER A 318 9.04 -24.83 29.30
N GLU A 319 9.61 -25.71 30.09
CA GLU A 319 11.07 -25.85 30.20
C GLU A 319 11.68 -26.39 28.89
N LEU A 320 11.00 -27.33 28.26
CA LEU A 320 11.43 -27.93 26.99
C LEU A 320 11.35 -26.91 25.85
N ILE A 321 10.28 -26.13 25.80
CA ILE A 321 10.10 -25.06 24.82
C ILE A 321 11.19 -23.99 24.98
N GLN A 322 11.52 -23.61 26.22
CA GLN A 322 12.60 -22.66 26.48
C GLN A 322 13.97 -23.22 26.13
N LYS A 323 14.22 -24.51 26.42
CA LYS A 323 15.49 -25.17 26.16
C LYS A 323 15.73 -25.38 24.66
N TYR A 324 14.75 -25.93 23.95
CA TYR A 324 14.92 -26.37 22.58
C TYR A 324 14.42 -25.36 21.53
N LYS A 325 13.57 -24.39 21.92
CA LYS A 325 13.00 -23.36 21.06
C LYS A 325 12.53 -23.91 19.68
N PRO A 326 11.62 -24.88 19.67
CA PRO A 326 11.14 -25.49 18.44
C PRO A 326 10.41 -24.48 17.57
N ASN A 327 10.29 -24.74 16.27
CA ASN A 327 9.51 -23.89 15.36
C ASN A 327 8.00 -24.13 15.50
N VAL A 328 7.61 -25.34 15.87
CA VAL A 328 6.21 -25.77 16.02
C VAL A 328 6.06 -26.54 17.32
N VAL A 329 5.01 -26.22 18.07
CA VAL A 329 4.57 -27.00 19.23
C VAL A 329 3.15 -27.45 18.97
N VAL A 330 2.92 -28.77 19.04
CA VAL A 330 1.60 -29.38 18.88
C VAL A 330 1.13 -29.93 20.22
N SER A 331 -0.04 -29.52 20.68
CA SER A 331 -0.61 -29.97 21.94
C SER A 331 -2.12 -29.96 21.92
N ASN A 332 -2.75 -30.93 22.56
CA ASN A 332 -4.19 -30.94 22.77
C ASN A 332 -4.66 -29.95 23.87
N SER A 333 -3.74 -29.48 24.70
CA SER A 333 -4.03 -28.53 25.80
C SER A 333 -3.10 -27.32 25.71
N LEU A 334 -3.46 -26.40 24.83
CA LEU A 334 -2.72 -25.14 24.68
C LEU A 334 -2.88 -24.19 25.88
N GLU A 335 -3.90 -24.39 26.70
CA GLU A 335 -4.20 -23.54 27.87
C GLU A 335 -3.07 -23.50 28.91
N ASN A 336 -2.32 -24.60 29.01
CA ASN A 336 -1.21 -24.71 29.97
C ASN A 336 0.14 -24.19 29.43
N ILE A 337 0.18 -23.77 28.18
CA ILE A 337 1.41 -23.31 27.50
C ILE A 337 1.47 -21.78 27.39
N ASN A 338 0.40 -21.09 27.73
CA ASN A 338 0.21 -19.64 27.52
C ASN A 338 1.14 -18.73 28.35
N GLU A 339 1.89 -19.23 29.32
CA GLU A 339 2.84 -18.41 30.09
C GLU A 339 4.21 -18.23 29.43
N SER A 340 4.50 -18.95 28.36
CA SER A 340 5.77 -18.88 27.65
C SER A 340 5.57 -18.51 26.17
N ASN A 341 4.98 -17.36 25.88
CA ASN A 341 4.94 -16.80 24.52
C ASN A 341 6.37 -16.49 24.03
N ILE A 342 7.10 -17.55 23.66
CA ILE A 342 8.41 -17.40 23.02
C ILE A 342 8.15 -17.07 21.57
N VAL A 343 8.60 -15.92 21.16
CA VAL A 343 8.44 -15.40 19.79
C VAL A 343 9.10 -16.36 18.80
N GLY A 344 8.38 -16.61 17.70
CA GLY A 344 8.86 -17.45 16.60
C GLY A 344 8.54 -18.94 16.76
N ILE A 345 7.65 -19.32 17.68
CA ILE A 345 7.10 -20.66 17.80
C ILE A 345 5.64 -20.64 17.39
N ASN A 346 5.27 -21.54 16.49
CA ASN A 346 3.88 -21.75 16.10
C ASN A 346 3.26 -22.81 17.02
N TYR A 347 2.17 -22.45 17.69
CA TYR A 347 1.39 -23.34 18.52
C TYR A 347 0.16 -23.79 17.76
N MET A 348 -0.09 -25.09 17.70
CA MET A 348 -1.26 -25.66 17.05
C MET A 348 -1.79 -26.89 17.78
N ASN A 349 -3.06 -27.20 17.57
CA ASN A 349 -3.62 -28.44 18.07
C ASN A 349 -3.40 -29.59 17.07
N PHE A 350 -3.68 -30.84 17.51
CA PHE A 350 -3.47 -32.01 16.66
C PHE A 350 -4.35 -32.04 15.41
N GLN A 351 -5.51 -31.39 15.42
CA GLN A 351 -6.37 -31.33 14.24
C GLN A 351 -5.79 -30.39 13.19
N GLU A 352 -5.31 -29.22 13.63
CA GLU A 352 -4.61 -28.25 12.76
C GLU A 352 -3.34 -28.88 12.18
N PHE A 353 -2.57 -29.56 13.00
CA PHE A 353 -1.36 -30.25 12.56
C PHE A 353 -1.66 -31.34 11.53
N ARG A 354 -2.68 -32.18 11.74
CA ARG A 354 -3.12 -33.19 10.77
C ARG A 354 -3.65 -32.57 9.48
N ALA A 355 -4.37 -31.47 9.54
CA ALA A 355 -4.82 -30.76 8.36
C ALA A 355 -3.64 -30.27 7.51
N LEU A 356 -2.59 -29.77 8.14
CA LEU A 356 -1.34 -29.40 7.45
C LEU A 356 -0.63 -30.62 6.86
N GLN A 357 -0.61 -31.75 7.55
CA GLN A 357 0.00 -32.98 7.03
C GLN A 357 -0.65 -33.52 5.76
N VAL A 358 -1.97 -33.32 5.62
CA VAL A 358 -2.73 -33.80 4.44
C VAL A 358 -2.43 -32.95 3.21
N HIS A 359 -2.05 -31.70 3.41
CA HIS A 359 -1.88 -30.73 2.32
C HIS A 359 -0.44 -30.54 1.85
N ASP A 360 0.59 -30.99 2.61
CA ASP A 360 1.96 -30.73 2.18
C ASP A 360 2.97 -31.79 2.66
N ASN A 361 3.71 -32.36 1.71
CA ASN A 361 4.80 -33.31 1.98
C ASN A 361 6.15 -32.65 2.32
N GLY A 362 6.19 -31.31 2.50
CA GLY A 362 7.43 -30.52 2.58
C GLY A 362 7.65 -29.65 3.82
N PHE A 363 6.75 -29.63 4.79
CA PHE A 363 6.72 -28.57 5.83
C PHE A 363 7.47 -28.87 7.14
N TYR A 364 8.50 -29.74 7.15
CA TYR A 364 9.10 -30.12 8.42
C TYR A 364 10.54 -29.72 8.58
N THR A 365 10.78 -28.75 9.47
CA THR A 365 12.15 -28.43 9.88
C THR A 365 12.46 -28.64 11.36
N SER A 366 11.54 -28.58 12.27
CA SER A 366 11.68 -29.09 13.65
C SER A 366 10.39 -28.88 14.43
N GLY A 367 9.79 -29.93 14.96
CA GLY A 367 8.58 -29.85 15.77
C GLY A 367 8.69 -30.69 17.05
N LEU A 368 8.12 -30.17 18.15
CA LEU A 368 7.78 -30.93 19.35
C LEU A 368 6.29 -31.26 19.27
N VAL A 369 5.94 -32.51 19.37
CA VAL A 369 4.57 -33.02 19.40
C VAL A 369 4.22 -33.55 20.78
#